data_fe3dc452b1eae6fe80f499c4c9462039
#
_entry.id   fe3dc452b1eae6fe80f499c4c9462039
#
_cell.length_a   1.000
_cell.length_b   1.000
_cell.length_c   1.000
_cell.angle_alpha   90.00
_cell.angle_beta   90.00
_cell.angle_gamma   90.00
#
_symmetry.space_group_name_H-M   'P 1'
#
loop_
_entity.id
_entity.type
_entity.pdbx_description
1 polymer ?
#
loop_
_entity_poly.entity_id
_entity_poly.type
_entity_poly.pdbx_seq_one_letter_code
_entity_poly.pdbx_strand_id
1 'polypeptide(L)'
;MTDGPDGDLPAGFGSTGFGAAALGLLALLAFWPVASGARSFFHLDLFYEHLPVWQATQRALLAGQSPFWLDGEYCGQPPLFHQEAPLFYPPTVPLLLTGAPVHRLADVFSLFHFWLAGFAAFLLLRDQTRSAGASLFGGVAWMLSARMIQSAIWPNAVAVSALVPLVLLGILRI
;
A
#
# COMPACT_ATOMS: atom_id res chain seq x y z
N MET A 1 29.43 0.49 -29.18
CA MET A 1 28.03 0.86 -29.07
C MET A 1 27.31 -0.42 -28.70
N THR A 2 27.18 -0.69 -27.42
CA THR A 2 26.52 -1.93 -26.94
C THR A 2 25.04 -1.60 -26.79
N ASP A 3 24.23 -2.09 -27.74
CA ASP A 3 22.79 -2.11 -27.55
C ASP A 3 22.52 -2.86 -26.23
N GLY A 4 21.93 -2.14 -25.28
CA GLY A 4 21.50 -2.74 -24.01
C GLY A 4 20.38 -3.75 -24.26
N PRO A 5 20.05 -4.59 -23.27
CA PRO A 5 19.04 -5.66 -23.39
C PRO A 5 17.63 -5.18 -23.76
N ASP A 6 17.38 -3.88 -23.79
CA ASP A 6 16.07 -3.26 -24.09
C ASP A 6 15.98 -2.69 -25.53
N GLY A 7 16.93 -2.98 -26.44
CA GLY A 7 17.05 -2.36 -27.78
C GLY A 7 15.83 -2.54 -28.71
N ASP A 8 14.97 -3.50 -28.45
CA ASP A 8 13.77 -3.80 -29.27
C ASP A 8 12.44 -3.39 -28.60
N LEU A 9 12.49 -2.70 -27.45
CA LEU A 9 11.27 -2.34 -26.72
C LEU A 9 10.68 -1.02 -27.23
N PRO A 10 9.32 -0.86 -27.22
CA PRO A 10 8.67 0.37 -27.64
C PRO A 10 9.22 1.60 -26.89
N ALA A 11 9.29 2.75 -27.58
CA ALA A 11 9.71 4.01 -26.97
C ALA A 11 8.85 4.30 -25.71
N GLY A 12 9.53 4.50 -24.59
CA GLY A 12 8.86 4.73 -23.28
C GLY A 12 8.64 3.50 -22.42
N PHE A 13 8.81 2.27 -22.94
CA PHE A 13 8.61 1.03 -22.17
C PHE A 13 9.50 0.97 -20.90
N GLY A 14 10.70 1.52 -20.97
CA GLY A 14 11.61 1.60 -19.82
C GLY A 14 11.41 2.82 -18.93
N SER A 15 10.44 3.70 -19.21
CA SER A 15 10.23 4.89 -18.41
C SER A 15 9.61 4.56 -17.03
N THR A 16 9.97 5.37 -16.05
CA THR A 16 9.41 5.24 -14.69
C THR A 16 7.88 5.38 -14.69
N GLY A 17 7.37 6.30 -15.54
CA GLY A 17 5.91 6.50 -15.69
C GLY A 17 5.20 5.29 -16.25
N PHE A 18 5.78 4.63 -17.28
CA PHE A 18 5.23 3.39 -17.82
C PHE A 18 5.21 2.28 -16.76
N GLY A 19 6.33 2.11 -16.02
CA GLY A 19 6.41 1.11 -14.94
C GLY A 19 5.34 1.34 -13.87
N ALA A 20 5.17 2.59 -13.43
CA ALA A 20 4.15 2.95 -12.46
C ALA A 20 2.73 2.65 -12.95
N ALA A 21 2.41 3.02 -14.21
CA ALA A 21 1.08 2.81 -14.80
C ALA A 21 0.79 1.32 -15.02
N ALA A 22 1.75 0.55 -15.56
CA ALA A 22 1.60 -0.87 -15.80
C ALA A 22 1.37 -1.64 -14.50
N LEU A 23 2.14 -1.37 -13.46
CA LEU A 23 1.98 -2.00 -12.15
C LEU A 23 0.66 -1.58 -11.47
N GLY A 24 0.22 -0.33 -11.64
CA GLY A 24 -1.08 0.12 -11.15
C GLY A 24 -2.24 -0.61 -11.82
N LEU A 25 -2.20 -0.74 -13.14
CA LEU A 25 -3.19 -1.50 -13.90
C LEU A 25 -3.20 -2.97 -13.48
N LEU A 26 -2.04 -3.59 -13.32
CA LEU A 26 -1.94 -4.98 -12.88
C LEU A 26 -2.48 -5.17 -11.46
N ALA A 27 -2.22 -4.25 -10.53
CA ALA A 27 -2.78 -4.30 -9.19
C ALA A 27 -4.32 -4.23 -9.22
N LEU A 28 -4.88 -3.31 -10.02
CA LEU A 28 -6.33 -3.18 -10.17
C LEU A 28 -6.96 -4.42 -10.81
N LEU A 29 -6.32 -5.03 -11.80
CA LEU A 29 -6.80 -6.24 -12.45
C LEU A 29 -6.69 -7.46 -11.53
N ALA A 30 -5.56 -7.64 -10.84
CA ALA A 30 -5.35 -8.76 -9.92
C ALA A 30 -6.37 -8.76 -8.76
N PHE A 31 -6.71 -7.58 -8.27
CA PHE A 31 -7.65 -7.39 -7.16
C PHE A 31 -8.97 -6.75 -7.62
N TRP A 32 -9.37 -6.99 -8.87
CA TRP A 32 -10.58 -6.39 -9.46
C TRP A 32 -11.85 -6.49 -8.59
N PRO A 33 -12.16 -7.63 -7.95
CA PRO A 33 -13.34 -7.72 -7.08
C PRO A 33 -13.32 -6.73 -5.91
N VAL A 34 -12.13 -6.41 -5.39
CA VAL A 34 -11.96 -5.42 -4.31
C VAL A 34 -11.95 -4.01 -4.90
N ALA A 35 -11.22 -3.79 -5.98
CA ALA A 35 -11.14 -2.49 -6.65
C ALA A 35 -12.51 -1.99 -7.12
N SER A 36 -13.35 -2.89 -7.67
CA SER A 36 -14.71 -2.57 -8.11
C SER A 36 -15.72 -2.37 -6.97
N GLY A 37 -15.37 -2.77 -5.74
CA GLY A 37 -16.27 -2.72 -4.60
C GLY A 37 -17.21 -3.92 -4.46
N ALA A 38 -17.10 -4.92 -5.33
CA ALA A 38 -17.91 -6.13 -5.24
C ALA A 38 -17.53 -7.01 -4.03
N ARG A 39 -16.30 -6.88 -3.56
CA ARG A 39 -15.78 -7.57 -2.37
C ARG A 39 -14.87 -6.62 -1.58
N SER A 40 -14.54 -7.02 -0.35
CA SER A 40 -13.53 -6.36 0.50
C SER A 40 -12.54 -7.41 0.98
N PHE A 41 -11.34 -6.97 1.33
CA PHE A 41 -10.43 -7.81 2.12
C PHE A 41 -11.08 -8.09 3.47
N PHE A 42 -11.05 -9.34 3.87
CA PHE A 42 -11.65 -9.76 5.14
C PHE A 42 -10.71 -10.68 5.90
N HIS A 43 -10.52 -10.37 7.17
CA HIS A 43 -9.89 -11.22 8.17
C HIS A 43 -10.42 -10.83 9.55
N LEU A 44 -10.36 -11.75 10.51
CA LEU A 44 -10.86 -11.50 11.86
C LEU A 44 -10.19 -10.29 12.52
N ASP A 45 -8.87 -10.19 12.47
CA ASP A 45 -8.11 -9.09 13.06
C ASP A 45 -8.45 -7.75 12.39
N LEU A 46 -8.56 -7.73 11.05
CA LEU A 46 -9.00 -6.54 10.33
C LEU A 46 -10.37 -6.07 10.82
N PHE A 47 -11.30 -7.01 10.99
CA PHE A 47 -12.68 -6.70 11.36
C PHE A 47 -12.84 -6.32 12.83
N TYR A 48 -12.17 -7.04 13.75
CA TYR A 48 -12.35 -6.84 15.19
C TYR A 48 -11.39 -5.83 15.80
N GLU A 49 -10.23 -5.59 15.20
CA GLU A 49 -9.18 -4.72 15.74
C GLU A 49 -9.01 -3.44 14.92
N HIS A 50 -8.66 -3.57 13.63
CA HIS A 50 -8.31 -2.40 12.82
C HIS A 50 -9.51 -1.52 12.47
N LEU A 51 -10.61 -2.10 11.95
CA LEU A 51 -11.74 -1.29 11.47
C LEU A 51 -12.45 -0.52 12.58
N PRO A 52 -12.67 -1.05 13.81
CA PRO A 52 -13.23 -0.27 14.91
C PRO A 52 -12.38 0.94 15.27
N VAL A 53 -11.05 0.77 15.38
CA VAL A 53 -10.12 1.87 15.67
C VAL A 53 -10.15 2.93 14.57
N TRP A 54 -10.13 2.51 13.29
CA TRP A 54 -10.26 3.41 12.16
C TRP A 54 -11.59 4.15 12.18
N GLN A 55 -12.67 3.49 12.52
CA GLN A 55 -14.00 4.11 12.61
C GLN A 55 -14.10 5.14 13.74
N ALA A 56 -13.55 4.82 14.91
CA ALA A 56 -13.52 5.73 16.04
C ALA A 56 -12.67 6.98 15.71
N THR A 57 -11.48 6.77 15.13
CA THR A 57 -10.59 7.83 14.66
C THR A 57 -11.27 8.71 13.60
N GLN A 58 -11.94 8.11 12.61
CA GLN A 58 -12.67 8.83 11.57
C GLN A 58 -13.78 9.72 12.16
N ARG A 59 -14.58 9.17 13.08
CA ARG A 59 -15.63 9.93 13.74
C ARG A 59 -15.08 11.14 14.50
N ALA A 60 -13.99 10.96 15.24
CA ALA A 60 -13.35 12.06 15.97
C ALA A 60 -12.86 13.15 15.00
N LEU A 61 -12.15 12.78 13.94
CA LEU A 61 -11.66 13.71 12.93
C LEU A 61 -12.79 14.49 12.25
N LEU A 62 -13.86 13.81 11.82
CA LEU A 62 -14.99 14.45 11.14
C LEU A 62 -15.82 15.34 12.08
N ALA A 63 -15.81 15.04 13.38
CA ALA A 63 -16.45 15.88 14.40
C ALA A 63 -15.56 17.05 14.86
N GLY A 64 -14.36 17.22 14.30
CA GLY A 64 -13.38 18.21 14.77
C GLY A 64 -12.85 17.96 16.18
N GLN A 65 -12.99 16.71 16.65
CA GLN A 65 -12.48 16.27 17.96
C GLN A 65 -11.06 15.74 17.83
N SER A 66 -10.36 15.70 18.97
CA SER A 66 -9.02 15.14 19.02
C SER A 66 -9.05 13.63 18.74
N PRO A 67 -8.32 13.13 17.75
CA PRO A 67 -8.21 11.68 17.50
C PRO A 67 -7.20 11.00 18.44
N PHE A 68 -6.63 11.72 19.40
CA PHE A 68 -5.59 11.20 20.30
C PHE A 68 -6.14 10.51 21.56
N TRP A 69 -7.47 10.45 21.70
CA TRP A 69 -8.14 9.74 22.77
C TRP A 69 -9.42 9.08 22.27
N LEU A 70 -9.59 7.78 22.50
CA LEU A 70 -10.75 6.99 22.12
C LEU A 70 -11.48 6.53 23.38
N ASP A 71 -12.63 7.14 23.68
CA ASP A 71 -13.42 6.84 24.88
C ASP A 71 -14.08 5.47 24.86
N GLY A 72 -14.36 4.95 23.65
CA GLY A 72 -15.14 3.71 23.45
C GLY A 72 -14.35 2.41 23.59
N GLU A 73 -13.04 2.47 23.76
CA GLU A 73 -12.17 1.29 23.81
C GLU A 73 -11.43 1.22 25.13
N TYR A 74 -11.42 0.01 25.75
CA TYR A 74 -10.69 -0.29 26.99
C TYR A 74 -10.85 0.79 28.10
N CYS A 75 -12.06 1.33 28.25
CA CYS A 75 -12.38 2.42 29.20
C CYS A 75 -11.67 3.75 28.89
N GLY A 76 -11.27 3.98 27.65
CA GLY A 76 -10.55 5.15 27.17
C GLY A 76 -9.05 4.90 27.05
N GLN A 77 -8.53 5.05 25.84
CA GLN A 77 -7.10 4.92 25.58
C GLN A 77 -6.64 5.82 24.43
N PRO A 78 -5.36 6.23 24.42
CA PRO A 78 -4.77 6.88 23.28
C PRO A 78 -4.56 5.90 22.13
N PRO A 79 -5.08 6.15 20.91
CA PRO A 79 -4.84 5.29 19.75
C PRO A 79 -3.37 5.16 19.36
N LEU A 80 -2.50 6.05 19.86
CA LEU A 80 -1.05 5.96 19.70
C LEU A 80 -0.43 4.67 20.22
N PHE A 81 -1.06 4.04 21.20
CA PHE A 81 -0.60 2.76 21.76
C PHE A 81 -1.22 1.57 21.03
N HIS A 82 -2.17 1.81 20.13
CA HIS A 82 -2.70 0.79 19.25
C HIS A 82 -1.81 0.66 18.01
N GLN A 83 -1.20 -0.50 17.83
CA GLN A 83 -0.41 -0.80 16.61
C GLN A 83 -1.28 -0.73 15.35
N GLU A 84 -2.58 -0.87 15.50
CA GLU A 84 -3.60 -0.88 14.46
C GLU A 84 -4.05 0.53 14.03
N ALA A 85 -3.65 1.57 14.76
CA ALA A 85 -4.01 2.96 14.43
C ALA A 85 -2.88 3.68 13.70
N PRO A 86 -2.77 3.59 12.36
CA PRO A 86 -1.72 4.25 11.61
C PRO A 86 -1.99 5.76 11.48
N LEU A 87 -2.35 6.44 12.58
CA LEU A 87 -2.75 7.85 12.59
C LEU A 87 -1.63 8.77 12.08
N PHE A 88 -0.37 8.43 12.35
CA PHE A 88 0.79 9.21 11.87
C PHE A 88 1.32 8.76 10.52
N TYR A 89 0.74 7.73 9.94
CA TYR A 89 1.11 7.33 8.60
C TYR A 89 0.42 8.27 7.59
N PRO A 90 1.19 9.05 6.81
CA PRO A 90 0.64 10.18 6.05
C PRO A 90 -0.56 9.87 5.17
N PRO A 91 -0.67 8.70 4.49
CA PRO A 91 -1.83 8.38 3.67
C PRO A 91 -3.13 8.17 4.44
N THR A 92 -3.08 7.87 5.74
CA THR A 92 -4.26 7.46 6.52
C THR A 92 -5.22 8.61 6.81
N VAL A 93 -4.70 9.74 7.27
CA VAL A 93 -5.56 10.89 7.67
C VAL A 93 -6.37 11.43 6.49
N PRO A 94 -5.79 11.69 5.30
CA PRO A 94 -6.58 12.09 4.14
C PRO A 94 -7.67 11.08 3.75
N LEU A 95 -7.39 9.78 3.85
CA LEU A 95 -8.39 8.75 3.60
C LEU A 95 -9.54 8.82 4.60
N LEU A 96 -9.27 8.91 5.90
CA LEU A 96 -10.28 8.99 6.95
C LEU A 96 -11.15 10.24 6.80
N LEU A 97 -10.57 11.37 6.42
CA LEU A 97 -11.29 12.63 6.20
C LEU A 97 -12.28 12.59 5.02
N THR A 98 -12.21 11.60 4.14
CA THR A 98 -13.20 11.42 3.06
C THR A 98 -14.59 11.08 3.59
N GLY A 99 -14.70 10.54 4.81
CA GLY A 99 -15.98 10.08 5.39
C GLY A 99 -16.54 8.79 4.76
N ALA A 100 -15.82 8.15 3.84
CA ALA A 100 -16.25 6.89 3.25
C ALA A 100 -16.24 5.75 4.29
N PRO A 101 -17.00 4.65 4.05
CA PRO A 101 -17.00 3.51 4.96
C PRO A 101 -15.60 2.94 5.19
N VAL A 102 -15.20 2.74 6.44
CA VAL A 102 -13.83 2.38 6.81
C VAL A 102 -13.33 1.08 6.17
N HIS A 103 -14.18 0.10 5.93
CA HIS A 103 -13.80 -1.11 5.21
C HIS A 103 -13.35 -0.79 3.77
N ARG A 104 -14.02 0.17 3.10
CA ARG A 104 -13.63 0.62 1.75
C ARG A 104 -12.31 1.41 1.78
N LEU A 105 -12.11 2.19 2.84
CA LEU A 105 -10.84 2.89 3.04
C LEU A 105 -9.69 1.92 3.26
N ALA A 106 -9.91 0.83 4.02
CA ALA A 106 -8.93 -0.23 4.19
C ALA A 106 -8.62 -0.96 2.87
N ASP A 107 -9.64 -1.20 2.02
CA ASP A 107 -9.45 -1.75 0.67
C ASP A 107 -8.57 -0.85 -0.19
N VAL A 108 -8.92 0.46 -0.27
CA VAL A 108 -8.16 1.45 -1.05
C VAL A 108 -6.73 1.57 -0.52
N PHE A 109 -6.57 1.60 0.79
CA PHE A 109 -5.27 1.62 1.44
C PHE A 109 -4.42 0.41 1.05
N SER A 110 -4.97 -0.80 1.12
CA SER A 110 -4.26 -2.03 0.74
C SER A 110 -3.91 -2.06 -0.75
N LEU A 111 -4.85 -1.70 -1.64
CA LEU A 111 -4.61 -1.62 -3.08
C LEU A 111 -3.50 -0.62 -3.44
N PHE A 112 -3.51 0.55 -2.80
CA PHE A 112 -2.44 1.53 -2.95
C PHE A 112 -1.07 0.95 -2.56
N HIS A 113 -1.01 0.19 -1.46
CA HIS A 113 0.25 -0.41 -1.00
C HIS A 113 0.69 -1.60 -1.84
N PHE A 114 -0.22 -2.36 -2.45
CA PHE A 114 0.15 -3.34 -3.47
C PHE A 114 0.84 -2.67 -4.66
N TRP A 115 0.23 -1.62 -5.20
CA TRP A 115 0.86 -0.83 -6.25
C TRP A 115 2.22 -0.26 -5.82
N LEU A 116 2.27 0.36 -4.65
CA LEU A 116 3.50 0.96 -4.11
C LEU A 116 4.61 -0.09 -3.95
N ALA A 117 4.29 -1.29 -3.47
CA ALA A 117 5.22 -2.40 -3.34
C ALA A 117 5.84 -2.78 -4.69
N GLY A 118 5.00 -2.97 -5.71
CA GLY A 118 5.45 -3.29 -7.05
C GLY A 118 6.32 -2.18 -7.64
N PHE A 119 5.89 -0.94 -7.49
CA PHE A 119 6.62 0.22 -7.99
C PHE A 119 7.96 0.44 -7.26
N ALA A 120 7.98 0.27 -5.94
CA ALA A 120 9.19 0.33 -5.14
C ALA A 120 10.22 -0.73 -5.57
N ALA A 121 9.77 -1.98 -5.77
CA ALA A 121 10.61 -3.06 -6.27
C ALA A 121 11.08 -2.81 -7.71
N PHE A 122 10.21 -2.27 -8.57
CA PHE A 122 10.59 -1.84 -9.92
C PHE A 122 11.72 -0.81 -9.88
N LEU A 123 11.62 0.22 -9.03
CA LEU A 123 12.65 1.25 -8.91
C LEU A 123 13.98 0.66 -8.40
N LEU A 124 13.94 -0.19 -7.39
CA LEU A 124 15.11 -0.89 -6.87
C LEU A 124 15.80 -1.71 -7.96
N LEU A 125 15.04 -2.55 -8.67
CA LEU A 125 15.61 -3.41 -9.70
C LEU A 125 16.04 -2.64 -10.95
N ARG A 126 15.37 -1.54 -11.29
CA ARG A 126 15.78 -0.66 -12.38
C ARG A 126 17.14 -0.02 -12.12
N ASP A 127 17.40 0.34 -10.86
CA ASP A 127 18.70 0.86 -10.43
C ASP A 127 19.80 -0.20 -10.56
N GLN A 128 19.51 -1.43 -10.16
CA GLN A 128 20.49 -2.51 -10.10
C GLN A 128 20.74 -3.21 -11.45
N THR A 129 19.69 -3.45 -12.23
CA THR A 129 19.78 -4.28 -13.45
C THR A 129 19.84 -3.45 -14.72
N ARG A 130 19.36 -2.22 -14.68
CA ARG A 130 19.17 -1.32 -15.85
C ARG A 130 18.30 -1.93 -16.97
N SER A 131 17.60 -3.03 -16.70
CA SER A 131 16.66 -3.68 -17.60
C SER A 131 15.23 -3.39 -17.20
N ALA A 132 14.42 -2.86 -18.13
CA ALA A 132 13.01 -2.57 -17.89
C ALA A 132 12.19 -3.83 -17.68
N GLY A 133 12.43 -4.84 -18.47
CA GLY A 133 11.72 -6.12 -18.37
C GLY A 133 11.97 -6.85 -17.05
N ALA A 134 13.24 -6.94 -16.63
CA ALA A 134 13.59 -7.53 -15.33
C ALA A 134 12.99 -6.74 -14.17
N SER A 135 12.97 -5.40 -14.26
CA SER A 135 12.40 -4.54 -13.22
C SER A 135 10.88 -4.69 -13.12
N LEU A 136 10.17 -4.76 -14.24
CA LEU A 136 8.73 -5.02 -14.25
C LEU A 136 8.39 -6.39 -13.68
N PHE A 137 9.12 -7.42 -14.11
CA PHE A 137 8.93 -8.78 -13.60
C PHE A 137 9.12 -8.83 -12.08
N GLY A 138 10.21 -8.24 -11.57
CA GLY A 138 10.47 -8.20 -10.13
C GLY A 138 9.46 -7.35 -9.37
N GLY A 139 8.99 -6.25 -9.96
CA GLY A 139 7.90 -5.45 -9.41
C GLY A 139 6.61 -6.27 -9.23
N VAL A 140 6.20 -7.00 -10.26
CA VAL A 140 5.04 -7.91 -10.19
C VAL A 140 5.27 -9.03 -9.18
N ALA A 141 6.45 -9.66 -9.20
CA ALA A 141 6.78 -10.74 -8.28
C ALA A 141 6.72 -10.30 -6.81
N TRP A 142 7.22 -9.10 -6.48
CA TRP A 142 7.13 -8.56 -5.13
C TRP A 142 5.70 -8.19 -4.77
N MET A 143 4.99 -7.46 -5.65
CA MET A 143 3.61 -7.02 -5.45
C MET A 143 2.66 -8.19 -5.16
N LEU A 144 2.81 -9.30 -5.88
CA LEU A 144 1.96 -10.49 -5.75
C LEU A 144 2.61 -11.60 -4.91
N SER A 145 3.68 -11.30 -4.19
CA SER A 145 4.33 -12.27 -3.30
C SER A 145 3.40 -12.72 -2.17
N ALA A 146 3.62 -13.93 -1.66
CA ALA A 146 2.90 -14.44 -0.51
C ALA A 146 3.00 -13.49 0.70
N ARG A 147 4.14 -12.82 0.89
CA ARG A 147 4.34 -11.81 1.94
C ARG A 147 3.36 -10.66 1.79
N MET A 148 3.22 -10.10 0.59
CA MET A 148 2.31 -8.98 0.34
C MET A 148 0.85 -9.40 0.48
N ILE A 149 0.48 -10.55 -0.11
CA ILE A 149 -0.90 -11.06 -0.05
C ILE A 149 -1.31 -11.35 1.39
N GLN A 150 -0.45 -12.00 2.17
CA GLN A 150 -0.73 -12.26 3.58
C GLN A 150 -0.82 -10.97 4.40
N SER A 151 -0.03 -9.95 4.06
CA SER A 151 -0.04 -8.67 4.76
C SER A 151 -1.31 -7.84 4.50
N ALA A 152 -2.09 -8.14 3.45
CA ALA A 152 -3.28 -7.37 3.08
C ALA A 152 -4.36 -7.28 4.18
N ILE A 153 -4.33 -8.22 5.11
CA ILE A 153 -5.25 -8.29 6.24
C ILE A 153 -4.83 -7.40 7.43
N TRP A 154 -3.60 -6.90 7.43
CA TRP A 154 -3.06 -5.98 8.42
C TRP A 154 -2.55 -4.70 7.74
N PRO A 155 -3.28 -3.58 7.82
CA PRO A 155 -2.89 -2.34 7.15
C PRO A 155 -1.48 -1.85 7.48
N ASN A 156 -1.04 -2.00 8.74
CA ASN A 156 0.31 -1.69 9.18
C ASN A 156 1.37 -2.58 8.50
N ALA A 157 1.12 -3.89 8.41
CA ALA A 157 2.04 -4.85 7.81
C ALA A 157 2.17 -4.67 6.29
N VAL A 158 1.05 -4.40 5.58
CA VAL A 158 1.11 -4.15 4.13
C VAL A 158 1.88 -2.87 3.81
N ALA A 159 1.69 -1.81 4.62
CA ALA A 159 2.42 -0.56 4.45
C ALA A 159 3.94 -0.74 4.65
N VAL A 160 4.34 -1.39 5.74
CA VAL A 160 5.76 -1.68 6.01
C VAL A 160 6.36 -2.55 4.90
N SER A 161 5.68 -3.63 4.51
CA SER A 161 6.16 -4.54 3.46
C SER A 161 6.30 -3.84 2.10
N ALA A 162 5.41 -2.91 1.77
CA ALA A 162 5.48 -2.13 0.54
C ALA A 162 6.70 -1.21 0.48
N LEU A 163 7.15 -0.70 1.63
CA LEU A 163 8.28 0.24 1.70
C LEU A 163 9.66 -0.44 1.74
N VAL A 164 9.73 -1.76 2.00
CA VAL A 164 11.01 -2.50 2.09
C VAL A 164 11.91 -2.26 0.88
N PRO A 165 11.47 -2.36 -0.40
CA PRO A 165 12.37 -2.13 -1.52
C PRO A 165 12.87 -0.69 -1.62
N LEU A 166 12.10 0.31 -1.16
CA LEU A 166 12.57 1.71 -1.12
C LEU A 166 13.66 1.92 -0.07
N VAL A 167 13.50 1.29 1.09
CA VAL A 167 14.53 1.33 2.14
C VAL A 167 15.82 0.70 1.63
N LEU A 168 15.72 -0.46 0.98
CA LEU A 168 16.89 -1.12 0.37
C LEU A 168 17.53 -0.25 -0.71
N LEU A 169 16.73 0.38 -1.58
CA LEU A 169 17.25 1.32 -2.60
C LEU A 169 17.99 2.48 -1.94
N GLY A 170 17.45 3.04 -0.86
CA GLY A 170 18.10 4.11 -0.11
C GLY A 170 19.46 3.66 0.47
N ILE A 171 19.52 2.48 1.08
CA ILE A 171 20.76 1.92 1.65
C ILE A 171 21.81 1.68 0.56
N LEU A 172 21.41 1.17 -0.60
CA LEU A 172 22.34 0.86 -1.70
C LEU A 172 22.90 2.09 -2.42
N ARG A 173 22.30 3.27 -2.19
CA ARG A 173 22.76 4.54 -2.77
C ARG A 173 23.63 5.39 -1.84
N ILE A 174 23.83 4.96 -0.58
CA ILE A 174 24.74 5.59 0.37
C ILE A 174 26.16 5.06 0.15
#